data_beb2c7c035c7a657599f0008f361a9c5
#
_entry.id   beb2c7c035c7a657599f0008f361a9c5
#
_cell.length_a   1.000
_cell.length_b   1.000
_cell.length_c   1.000
_cell.angle_alpha   90.00
_cell.angle_beta   90.00
_cell.angle_gamma   90.00
#
_symmetry.space_group_name_H-M   'P 1'
#
loop_
_entity.id
_entity.type
_entity.pdbx_description
1 polymer ?
#
loop_
_entity_poly.entity_id
_entity_poly.type
_entity_poly.pdbx_seq_one_letter_code
_entity_poly.pdbx_strand_id
1 'polypeptide(L)'
;EVMEERQVSIDGTTYRMGELYTILATQNPVEQEGTYKLPEAQLDRFLMKITMDYPSLEEEVDILERHHTNAALVKLEDVRAVITRDELLTLRRLMDRVFVDRTLLQYIALIVQQTRTSKAVYLGASPRASVAMLQSSKAYALLQGRDFVTPEDIKFVAPYVLQHRLILTAEAEME
;
A
#
# COMPACT_ATOMS: atom_id res chain seq x y z
N GLU A 1 -12.54 -12.42 2.50
CA GLU A 1 -12.26 -13.16 3.74
C GLU A 1 -10.84 -12.93 4.23
N VAL A 2 -9.83 -13.36 3.49
CA VAL A 2 -8.42 -13.31 3.93
C VAL A 2 -7.96 -11.91 4.33
N MET A 3 -8.33 -10.88 3.57
CA MET A 3 -7.84 -9.50 3.79
C MET A 3 -8.40 -8.83 5.04
N GLU A 4 -9.64 -9.10 5.39
CA GLU A 4 -10.36 -8.41 6.45
C GLU A 4 -10.57 -9.30 7.67
N GLU A 5 -11.03 -10.52 7.46
CA GLU A 5 -11.36 -11.47 8.52
C GLU A 5 -10.15 -12.31 8.98
N ARG A 6 -9.02 -12.21 8.28
CA ARG A 6 -7.78 -12.96 8.56
C ARG A 6 -7.99 -14.45 8.69
N GLN A 7 -8.88 -14.99 7.88
CA GLN A 7 -9.18 -16.41 7.83
C GLN A 7 -9.54 -16.82 6.41
N VAL A 8 -9.47 -18.11 6.14
CA VAL A 8 -9.93 -18.73 4.90
C VAL A 8 -10.71 -19.97 5.24
N SER A 9 -11.86 -20.17 4.61
CA SER A 9 -12.66 -21.38 4.76
C SER A 9 -12.53 -22.25 3.52
N ILE A 10 -12.05 -23.48 3.71
CA ILE A 10 -11.87 -24.49 2.66
C ILE A 10 -12.61 -25.75 3.12
N ASP A 11 -13.55 -26.24 2.30
CA ASP A 11 -14.33 -27.45 2.55
C ASP A 11 -15.01 -27.49 3.94
N GLY A 12 -15.56 -26.34 4.35
CA GLY A 12 -16.24 -26.20 5.64
C GLY A 12 -15.32 -26.06 6.86
N THR A 13 -14.00 -26.08 6.66
CA THR A 13 -13.01 -25.87 7.72
C THR A 13 -12.43 -24.47 7.64
N THR A 14 -12.45 -23.73 8.75
CA THR A 14 -11.91 -22.37 8.82
C THR A 14 -10.47 -22.39 9.34
N TYR A 15 -9.56 -21.87 8.53
CA TYR A 15 -8.14 -21.70 8.87
C TYR A 15 -7.87 -20.22 9.17
N ARG A 16 -7.40 -19.94 10.38
CA ARG A 16 -6.98 -18.60 10.75
C ARG A 16 -5.59 -18.31 10.21
N MET A 17 -5.42 -17.13 9.62
CA MET A 17 -4.12 -16.65 9.18
C MET A 17 -3.24 -16.32 10.38
N GLY A 18 -1.93 -16.53 10.22
CA GLY A 18 -0.96 -16.14 11.23
C GLY A 18 -0.99 -14.62 11.50
N GLU A 19 -0.39 -14.22 12.62
CA GLU A 19 -0.35 -12.82 13.04
C GLU A 19 0.40 -11.91 12.03
N LEU A 20 1.40 -12.49 11.36
CA LEU A 20 2.14 -11.84 10.28
C LEU A 20 1.80 -12.52 8.96
N TYR A 21 0.99 -11.86 8.17
CA TYR A 21 0.81 -12.19 6.75
C TYR A 21 0.63 -10.92 5.95
N THR A 22 1.05 -10.93 4.72
CA THR A 22 0.94 -9.81 3.78
C THR A 22 0.36 -10.31 2.47
N ILE A 23 -0.59 -9.59 1.92
CA ILE A 23 -1.17 -9.86 0.61
C ILE A 23 -0.55 -8.89 -0.37
N LEU A 24 0.14 -9.42 -1.37
CA LEU A 24 0.66 -8.67 -2.49
C LEU A 24 -0.09 -9.12 -3.75
N ALA A 25 -0.59 -8.18 -4.51
CA ALA A 25 -1.22 -8.42 -5.80
C ALA A 25 -0.57 -7.52 -6.84
N THR A 26 -0.34 -8.06 -8.03
CA THR A 26 0.16 -7.31 -9.18
C THR A 26 -0.97 -7.12 -10.17
N GLN A 27 -0.97 -5.98 -10.85
CA GLN A 27 -1.88 -5.66 -11.93
C GLN A 27 -1.07 -5.13 -13.10
N ASN A 28 -1.20 -5.75 -14.27
CA ASN A 28 -0.58 -5.25 -15.49
C ASN A 28 -1.58 -4.32 -16.20
N PRO A 29 -1.29 -3.03 -16.36
CA PRO A 29 -2.21 -2.09 -17.02
C PRO A 29 -2.38 -2.37 -18.53
N VAL A 30 -1.41 -3.06 -19.16
CA VAL A 30 -1.42 -3.32 -20.61
C VAL A 30 -2.36 -4.48 -20.99
N GLU A 31 -2.60 -5.42 -20.07
CA GLU A 31 -3.43 -6.61 -20.32
C GLU A 31 -4.93 -6.37 -20.06
N GLN A 32 -5.44 -5.16 -20.31
CA GLN A 32 -6.84 -4.84 -20.00
C GLN A 32 -7.87 -5.46 -20.95
N GLU A 33 -7.47 -5.98 -22.09
CA GLU A 33 -8.38 -6.71 -22.98
C GLU A 33 -8.51 -8.16 -22.50
N GLY A 34 -9.61 -8.45 -21.79
CA GLY A 34 -9.97 -9.80 -21.35
C GLY A 34 -9.81 -10.10 -19.87
N THR A 35 -9.26 -9.20 -19.05
CA THR A 35 -9.17 -9.37 -17.59
C THR A 35 -10.26 -8.56 -16.88
N TYR A 36 -10.94 -9.18 -15.93
CA TYR A 36 -11.88 -8.47 -15.05
C TYR A 36 -11.09 -7.56 -14.12
N LYS A 37 -11.33 -6.24 -14.20
CA LYS A 37 -10.84 -5.31 -13.18
C LYS A 37 -11.40 -5.74 -11.81
N LEU A 38 -10.56 -5.73 -10.78
CA LEU A 38 -11.05 -5.92 -9.42
C LEU A 38 -12.09 -4.83 -9.12
N PRO A 39 -13.26 -5.19 -8.57
CA PRO A 39 -14.24 -4.20 -8.13
C PRO A 39 -13.62 -3.21 -7.14
N GLU A 40 -14.05 -1.95 -7.19
CA GLU A 40 -13.54 -0.87 -6.31
C GLU A 40 -13.63 -1.25 -4.83
N ALA A 41 -14.70 -1.95 -4.44
CA ALA A 41 -14.86 -2.44 -3.07
C ALA A 41 -13.79 -3.46 -2.64
N GLN A 42 -13.15 -4.16 -3.57
CA GLN A 42 -12.03 -5.05 -3.30
C GLN A 42 -10.70 -4.29 -3.29
N LEU A 43 -10.54 -3.31 -4.19
CA LEU A 43 -9.36 -2.43 -4.21
C LEU A 43 -9.25 -1.62 -2.92
N ASP A 44 -10.35 -1.11 -2.38
CA ASP A 44 -10.40 -0.34 -1.12
C ASP A 44 -9.85 -1.12 0.09
N ARG A 45 -9.79 -2.46 0.01
CA ARG A 45 -9.24 -3.32 1.07
C ARG A 45 -7.72 -3.39 1.09
N PHE A 46 -7.04 -3.05 -0.01
CA PHE A 46 -5.58 -2.96 -0.03
C PHE A 46 -5.12 -1.72 0.71
N LEU A 47 -4.04 -1.85 1.50
CA LEU A 47 -3.51 -0.75 2.29
C LEU A 47 -3.04 0.40 1.40
N MET A 48 -2.27 0.08 0.37
CA MET A 48 -1.71 1.05 -0.58
C MET A 48 -1.52 0.43 -1.96
N LYS A 49 -1.41 1.29 -2.96
CA LYS A 49 -1.01 0.95 -4.32
C LYS A 49 0.35 1.58 -4.58
N ILE A 50 1.26 0.79 -5.16
CA ILE A 50 2.57 1.25 -5.60
C ILE A 50 2.62 1.14 -7.11
N THR A 51 2.89 2.25 -7.77
CA THR A 51 3.11 2.29 -9.22
C THR A 51 4.58 2.00 -9.47
N MET A 52 4.83 1.08 -10.39
CA MET A 52 6.17 0.74 -10.85
C MET A 52 6.35 1.36 -12.24
N ASP A 53 7.32 2.23 -12.37
CA ASP A 53 7.70 2.82 -13.66
C ASP A 53 8.64 1.90 -14.44
N TYR A 54 8.83 2.20 -15.72
CA TYR A 54 9.85 1.52 -16.52
C TYR A 54 11.24 1.86 -15.97
N PRO A 55 12.21 0.92 -16.11
CA PRO A 55 13.59 1.19 -15.73
C PRO A 55 14.18 2.35 -16.55
N SER A 56 15.12 3.06 -15.98
CA SER A 56 15.93 4.05 -16.68
C SER A 56 16.83 3.37 -17.72
N LEU A 57 17.40 4.14 -18.65
CA LEU A 57 18.33 3.61 -19.65
C LEU A 57 19.51 2.87 -19.02
N GLU A 58 20.05 3.37 -17.92
CA GLU A 58 21.17 2.75 -17.21
C GLU A 58 20.75 1.41 -16.58
N GLU A 59 19.59 1.37 -15.94
CA GLU A 59 19.04 0.14 -15.38
C GLU A 59 18.72 -0.90 -16.45
N GLU A 60 18.24 -0.49 -17.63
CA GLU A 60 18.05 -1.40 -18.77
C GLU A 60 19.39 -1.97 -19.28
N VAL A 61 20.45 -1.17 -19.35
CA VAL A 61 21.80 -1.65 -19.68
C VAL A 61 22.28 -2.66 -18.65
N ASP A 62 22.10 -2.39 -17.36
CA ASP A 62 22.45 -3.33 -16.29
C ASP A 62 21.68 -4.66 -16.40
N ILE A 63 20.40 -4.61 -16.78
CA ILE A 63 19.60 -5.81 -17.04
C ILE A 63 20.18 -6.61 -18.19
N LEU A 64 20.53 -5.94 -19.30
CA LEU A 64 21.12 -6.60 -20.47
C LEU A 64 22.50 -7.20 -20.15
N GLU A 65 23.34 -6.50 -19.41
CA GLU A 65 24.66 -7.00 -18.99
C GLU A 65 24.53 -8.26 -18.12
N ARG A 66 23.61 -8.25 -17.15
CA ARG A 66 23.32 -9.43 -16.30
C ARG A 66 22.84 -10.63 -17.15
N HIS A 67 22.01 -10.39 -18.14
CA HIS A 67 21.57 -11.43 -19.06
C HIS A 67 22.70 -11.94 -19.97
N HIS A 68 23.54 -11.03 -20.49
CA HIS A 68 24.65 -11.38 -21.38
C HIS A 68 25.72 -12.21 -20.66
N THR A 69 26.03 -11.88 -19.42
CA THR A 69 27.06 -12.57 -18.64
C THR A 69 26.58 -13.84 -17.99
N ASN A 70 25.30 -14.26 -18.21
CA ASN A 70 24.65 -15.33 -17.41
C ASN A 70 24.88 -15.15 -15.89
N ALA A 71 25.16 -13.92 -15.47
CA ALA A 71 25.24 -13.56 -14.06
C ALA A 71 23.88 -13.84 -13.45
N ALA A 72 23.82 -14.95 -12.77
CA ALA A 72 22.62 -15.66 -12.38
C ALA A 72 21.56 -14.72 -11.84
N LEU A 73 20.33 -14.90 -12.31
CA LEU A 73 19.13 -14.57 -11.55
C LEU A 73 19.41 -14.86 -10.08
N VAL A 74 19.20 -13.84 -9.22
CA VAL A 74 19.34 -13.98 -7.76
C VAL A 74 18.69 -15.28 -7.36
N LYS A 75 19.48 -16.27 -6.94
CA LYS A 75 18.95 -17.55 -6.52
C LYS A 75 18.28 -17.35 -5.17
N LEU A 76 17.22 -18.09 -4.92
CA LEU A 76 16.53 -18.04 -3.62
C LEU A 76 17.48 -18.29 -2.45
N GLU A 77 18.54 -19.09 -2.69
CA GLU A 77 19.62 -19.41 -1.74
C GLU A 77 20.47 -18.17 -1.34
N ASP A 78 20.51 -17.15 -2.17
CA ASP A 78 21.25 -15.90 -1.92
C ASP A 78 20.45 -14.92 -1.04
N VAL A 79 19.14 -15.16 -0.87
CA VAL A 79 18.27 -14.31 -0.06
C VAL A 79 18.48 -14.60 1.43
N ARG A 80 18.97 -13.62 2.15
CA ARG A 80 19.18 -13.72 3.60
C ARG A 80 18.06 -13.01 4.34
N ALA A 81 17.62 -13.61 5.44
CA ALA A 81 16.70 -12.95 6.36
C ALA A 81 17.38 -11.74 6.99
N VAL A 82 16.81 -10.55 6.79
CA VAL A 82 17.31 -9.27 7.33
C VAL A 82 16.66 -8.96 8.68
N ILE A 83 15.44 -9.46 8.89
CA ILE A 83 14.67 -9.24 10.11
C ILE A 83 13.99 -10.54 10.50
N THR A 84 13.95 -10.84 11.79
CA THR A 84 13.25 -11.98 12.34
C THR A 84 11.75 -11.68 12.53
N ARG A 85 10.96 -12.76 12.67
CA ARG A 85 9.53 -12.64 12.99
C ARG A 85 9.28 -11.85 14.28
N ASP A 86 10.06 -12.10 15.33
CA ASP A 86 9.87 -11.49 16.64
C ASP A 86 10.25 -10.01 16.63
N GLU A 87 11.28 -9.64 15.88
CA GLU A 87 11.63 -8.24 15.64
C GLU A 87 10.51 -7.52 14.90
N LEU A 88 9.94 -8.12 13.85
CA LEU A 88 8.83 -7.51 13.11
C LEU A 88 7.58 -7.34 14.00
N LEU A 89 7.25 -8.33 14.84
CA LEU A 89 6.16 -8.21 15.81
C LEU A 89 6.44 -7.11 16.84
N THR A 90 7.69 -6.94 17.24
CA THR A 90 8.11 -5.87 18.15
C THR A 90 7.93 -4.50 17.50
N LEU A 91 8.36 -4.35 16.24
CA LEU A 91 8.13 -3.11 15.46
C LEU A 91 6.65 -2.77 15.33
N ARG A 92 5.79 -3.77 15.07
CA ARG A 92 4.34 -3.55 15.03
C ARG A 92 3.77 -3.03 16.36
N ARG A 93 4.24 -3.56 17.49
CA ARG A 93 3.83 -3.05 18.83
C ARG A 93 4.34 -1.63 19.08
N LEU A 94 5.50 -1.27 18.55
CA LEU A 94 6.02 0.10 18.66
C LEU A 94 5.15 1.08 17.86
N MET A 95 4.57 0.68 16.74
CA MET A 95 3.62 1.52 16.00
C MET A 95 2.43 1.97 16.86
N ASP A 96 1.95 1.13 17.78
CA ASP A 96 0.83 1.49 18.66
C ASP A 96 1.19 2.66 19.60
N ARG A 97 2.47 2.82 19.93
CA ARG A 97 2.99 3.86 20.81
C ARG A 97 3.32 5.17 20.09
N VAL A 98 3.36 5.19 18.75
CA VAL A 98 3.62 6.41 17.98
C VAL A 98 2.53 7.42 18.27
N PHE A 99 2.93 8.58 18.78
CA PHE A 99 2.02 9.68 19.13
C PHE A 99 1.45 10.35 17.87
N VAL A 100 0.17 10.65 17.93
CA VAL A 100 -0.52 11.40 16.86
C VAL A 100 -1.38 12.47 17.55
N ASP A 101 -1.06 13.72 17.28
CA ASP A 101 -1.87 14.83 17.78
C ASP A 101 -3.28 14.81 17.17
N ARG A 102 -4.26 15.27 17.94
CA ARG A 102 -5.66 15.34 17.49
C ARG A 102 -5.85 16.20 16.25
N THR A 103 -5.04 17.24 16.09
CA THR A 103 -5.07 18.10 14.90
C THR A 103 -4.67 17.35 13.64
N LEU A 104 -3.73 16.41 13.74
CA LEU A 104 -3.34 15.53 12.62
C LEU A 104 -4.43 14.50 12.29
N LEU A 105 -5.15 13.99 13.30
CA LEU A 105 -6.32 13.13 13.05
C LEU A 105 -7.41 13.91 12.31
N GLN A 106 -7.64 15.17 12.68
CA GLN A 106 -8.55 16.06 11.97
C GLN A 106 -8.07 16.34 10.55
N TYR A 107 -6.77 16.55 10.35
CA TYR A 107 -6.18 16.78 9.03
C TYR A 107 -6.38 15.59 8.10
N ILE A 108 -6.13 14.35 8.56
CA ILE A 108 -6.43 13.12 7.80
C ILE A 108 -7.92 13.07 7.43
N ALA A 109 -8.79 13.31 8.40
CA ALA A 109 -10.23 13.26 8.17
C ALA A 109 -10.69 14.31 7.13
N LEU A 110 -10.12 15.53 7.19
CA LEU A 110 -10.39 16.61 6.23
C LEU A 110 -9.92 16.23 4.81
N ILE A 111 -8.72 15.65 4.66
CA ILE A 111 -8.23 15.17 3.36
C ILE A 111 -9.24 14.19 2.76
N VAL A 112 -9.63 13.16 3.52
CA VAL A 112 -10.56 12.14 3.04
C VAL A 112 -11.95 12.73 2.77
N GLN A 113 -12.44 13.64 3.60
CA GLN A 113 -13.71 14.33 3.38
C GLN A 113 -13.66 15.17 2.11
N GLN A 114 -12.57 15.88 1.86
CA GLN A 114 -12.38 16.68 0.66
C GLN A 114 -12.48 15.87 -0.63
N THR A 115 -12.03 14.61 -0.62
CA THR A 115 -12.18 13.71 -1.79
C THR A 115 -13.64 13.46 -2.14
N ARG A 116 -14.56 13.54 -1.17
CA ARG A 116 -16.01 13.29 -1.37
C ARG A 116 -16.77 14.54 -1.82
N THR A 117 -16.18 15.71 -1.64
CA THR A 117 -16.82 17.00 -1.97
C THR A 117 -16.18 17.68 -3.18
N SER A 118 -15.04 17.21 -3.63
CA SER A 118 -14.34 17.74 -4.80
C SER A 118 -15.12 17.45 -6.08
N LYS A 119 -15.28 18.47 -6.93
CA LYS A 119 -15.94 18.34 -8.25
C LYS A 119 -15.14 17.49 -9.23
N ALA A 120 -13.82 17.36 -9.03
CA ALA A 120 -12.93 16.56 -9.86
C ALA A 120 -13.02 15.06 -9.54
N VAL A 121 -13.69 14.68 -8.44
CA VAL A 121 -13.77 13.30 -7.98
C VAL A 121 -15.20 12.77 -8.14
N TYR A 122 -15.37 11.74 -8.94
CA TYR A 122 -16.62 11.02 -9.11
C TYR A 122 -16.94 10.13 -7.92
N LEU A 123 -15.95 9.37 -7.45
CA LEU A 123 -16.05 8.51 -6.26
C LEU A 123 -14.96 8.85 -5.27
N GLY A 124 -15.34 9.38 -4.11
CA GLY A 124 -14.43 9.72 -3.01
C GLY A 124 -14.08 8.53 -2.12
N ALA A 125 -13.02 8.67 -1.36
CA ALA A 125 -12.49 7.62 -0.50
C ALA A 125 -13.41 7.27 0.69
N SER A 126 -13.43 5.99 1.07
CA SER A 126 -14.16 5.48 2.23
C SER A 126 -13.47 5.83 3.56
N PRO A 127 -14.12 5.62 4.72
CA PRO A 127 -13.45 5.77 6.02
C PRO A 127 -12.25 4.84 6.22
N ARG A 128 -12.15 3.72 5.47
CA ARG A 128 -10.97 2.86 5.45
C ARG A 128 -9.71 3.61 5.03
N ALA A 129 -9.84 4.56 4.11
CA ALA A 129 -8.72 5.42 3.71
C ALA A 129 -8.15 6.23 4.87
N SER A 130 -9.01 6.79 5.75
CA SER A 130 -8.54 7.52 6.95
C SER A 130 -7.73 6.61 7.88
N VAL A 131 -8.20 5.40 8.11
CA VAL A 131 -7.50 4.41 8.95
C VAL A 131 -6.18 3.99 8.28
N ALA A 132 -6.20 3.74 6.97
CA ALA A 132 -5.00 3.38 6.21
C ALA A 132 -3.96 4.51 6.24
N MET A 133 -4.37 5.77 6.06
CA MET A 133 -3.48 6.93 6.16
C MET A 133 -2.86 7.05 7.55
N LEU A 134 -3.66 6.90 8.60
CA LEU A 134 -3.17 6.94 9.98
C LEU A 134 -2.12 5.85 10.23
N GLN A 135 -2.43 4.60 9.87
CA GLN A 135 -1.51 3.48 10.07
C GLN A 135 -0.22 3.64 9.27
N SER A 136 -0.32 4.04 8.00
CA SER A 136 0.83 4.25 7.14
C SER A 136 1.70 5.41 7.62
N SER A 137 1.11 6.51 8.11
CA SER A 137 1.84 7.65 8.68
C SER A 137 2.60 7.28 9.95
N LYS A 138 1.99 6.47 10.83
CA LYS A 138 2.66 5.97 12.04
C LYS A 138 3.83 5.05 11.69
N ALA A 139 3.64 4.15 10.72
CA ALA A 139 4.71 3.27 10.24
C ALA A 139 5.85 4.07 9.61
N TYR A 140 5.52 5.08 8.80
CA TYR A 140 6.52 5.92 8.15
C TYR A 140 7.31 6.75 9.17
N ALA A 141 6.65 7.36 10.16
CA ALA A 141 7.31 8.07 11.25
C ALA A 141 8.31 7.17 12.01
N LEU A 142 7.91 5.93 12.30
CA LEU A 142 8.77 4.95 12.97
C LEU A 142 9.98 4.57 12.10
N LEU A 143 9.79 4.38 10.79
CA LEU A 143 10.89 4.13 9.85
C LEU A 143 11.88 5.31 9.75
N GLN A 144 11.40 6.53 10.01
CA GLN A 144 12.23 7.73 10.11
C GLN A 144 12.86 7.91 11.51
N GLY A 145 12.73 6.92 12.39
CA GLY A 145 13.29 6.94 13.76
C GLY A 145 12.55 7.87 14.72
N ARG A 146 11.28 8.23 14.42
CA ARG A 146 10.47 9.11 15.27
C ARG A 146 9.33 8.35 15.94
N ASP A 147 8.96 8.78 17.13
CA ASP A 147 7.86 8.27 17.93
C ASP A 147 6.59 9.16 17.85
N PHE A 148 6.56 10.10 16.91
CA PHE A 148 5.43 10.96 16.62
C PHE A 148 5.26 11.20 15.11
N VAL A 149 4.02 11.44 14.68
CA VAL A 149 3.64 11.74 13.29
C VAL A 149 3.71 13.25 13.04
N THR A 150 4.14 13.62 11.83
CA THR A 150 4.13 15.00 11.32
C THR A 150 3.17 15.14 10.13
N PRO A 151 2.78 16.38 9.73
CA PRO A 151 1.98 16.60 8.52
C PRO A 151 2.66 16.07 7.25
N GLU A 152 3.99 16.10 7.20
CA GLU A 152 4.80 15.63 6.07
C GLU A 152 4.66 14.12 5.89
N ASP A 153 4.57 13.35 6.98
CA ASP A 153 4.34 11.91 6.92
C ASP A 153 2.99 11.60 6.27
N ILE A 154 1.96 12.35 6.65
CA ILE A 154 0.61 12.21 6.09
C ILE A 154 0.62 12.54 4.60
N LYS A 155 1.28 13.65 4.20
CA LYS A 155 1.42 14.04 2.80
C LYS A 155 2.17 12.99 1.98
N PHE A 156 3.24 12.42 2.55
CA PHE A 156 4.04 11.39 1.88
C PHE A 156 3.24 10.13 1.58
N VAL A 157 2.45 9.65 2.53
CA VAL A 157 1.70 8.39 2.35
C VAL A 157 0.39 8.57 1.59
N ALA A 158 -0.17 9.78 1.55
CA ALA A 158 -1.48 10.06 0.98
C ALA A 158 -1.64 9.58 -0.48
N PRO A 159 -0.71 9.84 -1.42
CA PRO A 159 -0.84 9.35 -2.80
C PRO A 159 -0.97 7.83 -2.87
N TYR A 160 -0.11 7.10 -2.16
CA TYR A 160 -0.10 5.63 -2.16
C TYR A 160 -1.38 5.02 -1.57
N VAL A 161 -1.99 5.70 -0.61
CA VAL A 161 -3.22 5.25 0.05
C VAL A 161 -4.46 5.63 -0.75
N LEU A 162 -4.47 6.79 -1.42
CA LEU A 162 -5.67 7.33 -2.05
C LEU A 162 -5.82 6.95 -3.52
N GLN A 163 -4.73 6.80 -4.29
CA GLN A 163 -4.78 6.65 -5.76
C GLN A 163 -5.66 5.49 -6.28
N HIS A 164 -5.83 4.41 -5.50
CA HIS A 164 -6.66 3.27 -5.88
C HIS A 164 -8.07 3.30 -5.26
N ARG A 165 -8.38 4.36 -4.53
CA ARG A 165 -9.65 4.57 -3.83
C ARG A 165 -10.47 5.71 -4.40
N LEU A 166 -9.89 6.45 -5.34
CA LEU A 166 -10.53 7.58 -5.98
C LEU A 166 -10.83 7.25 -7.44
N ILE A 167 -11.98 7.69 -7.90
CA ILE A 167 -12.31 7.73 -9.33
C ILE A 167 -12.49 9.20 -9.67
N LEU A 168 -11.73 9.67 -10.63
CA LEU A 168 -11.84 11.02 -11.14
C LEU A 168 -13.03 11.15 -12.08
N THR A 169 -13.48 12.36 -12.33
CA THR A 169 -14.42 12.65 -13.43
C THR A 169 -13.68 12.60 -14.75
N ALA A 170 -14.40 12.32 -15.84
CA ALA A 170 -13.79 12.27 -17.19
C ALA A 170 -13.09 13.60 -17.57
N GLU A 171 -13.56 14.71 -17.05
CA GLU A 171 -12.95 16.04 -17.25
C GLU A 171 -11.61 16.16 -16.52
N ALA A 172 -11.54 15.65 -15.29
CA ALA A 172 -10.32 15.69 -14.48
C ALA A 172 -9.26 14.63 -14.87
N GLU A 173 -9.65 13.59 -15.62
CA GLU A 173 -8.69 12.64 -16.17
C GLU A 173 -7.98 13.16 -17.45
N MET A 174 -8.54 14.20 -18.10
CA MET A 174 -8.00 14.79 -19.33
C MET A 174 -7.09 16.01 -19.08
N GLU A 175 -7.02 16.52 -17.86
CA GLU A 175 -6.13 17.60 -17.43
C GLU A 175 -4.77 17.06 -16.95
#